data_3220b503738fc2b5fb9cc997221fd064
#
_entry.id   3220b503738fc2b5fb9cc997221fd064
#
_cell.length_a   1.000
_cell.length_b   1.000
_cell.length_c   1.000
_cell.angle_alpha   90.00
_cell.angle_beta   90.00
_cell.angle_gamma   90.00
#
_symmetry.space_group_name_H-M   'P 1'
#
loop_
_entity.id
_entity.type
_entity.pdbx_description
1 polymer ?
#
loop_
_entity_poly.entity_id
_entity_poly.type
_entity_poly.pdbx_seq_one_letter_code
_entity_poly.pdbx_strand_id
1 'polypeptide(L)'
;MAYYIQDNCVACLKCKVECPVGAIHITEDRPVIDENTCVSCGRCAQVCKECAPINLNAPPEKTATHELIELDCDVLVLGGGGAGMVAAARAAEKPGTKVVVVEKQHRTGGGAWYAADFKLFRSRWQKERNLPDVMEEDMLRAMDATYWKLDPQLVRRCFEATGAFFDWLCDTGDHVEDQFREGHYIFDGPNGPVVPVFKKMRHGAQGGTGKFVMDQMLSLCEQRGVTILTDTAAQELTAENGRVISALCRDAGGMVRINCRSCVLATGSWIENQQVLERVDPKFAAMEKVRSAHRSTAYTGDGIKLAQQAGAKLDWDSFCLRLMGPLYMPADNTPYPVFGAMTFDPSVVQVNERGERWSNEQMGSRGNFFGQAIPLRDQPHGVSFKIFDAGCIENAVERSRSGEQAGPFPMPPLPENWQDDIENALKEYNLAFKKADTIAELAVVCGIDPAALTATVERYNQLCDAGCDTDFCKTPDGLTPLRNAPFYALRCTMATDGAFGGVPVNADMKAYAENGGLIENLYVTGDFASGRFINQGGVKVQVINDLAWAFASGFIAGEQAANGLN
;
A
#
# COMPACT_ATOMS: atom_id res chain seq x y z
N MET A 1 24.16 19.36 -15.56
CA MET A 1 24.56 17.98 -15.83
C MET A 1 23.64 17.04 -15.08
N ALA A 2 23.26 15.94 -15.72
CA ALA A 2 22.35 14.96 -15.15
C ALA A 2 22.96 14.21 -13.95
N TYR A 3 22.11 13.66 -13.10
CA TYR A 3 22.52 12.64 -12.14
C TYR A 3 22.86 11.34 -12.87
N TYR A 4 23.72 10.51 -12.28
CA TYR A 4 23.97 9.15 -12.73
C TYR A 4 23.91 8.19 -11.54
N ILE A 5 23.67 6.91 -11.81
CA ILE A 5 23.52 5.89 -10.76
C ILE A 5 24.78 5.05 -10.68
N GLN A 6 25.35 4.98 -9.48
CA GLN A 6 26.60 4.26 -9.19
C GLN A 6 26.38 2.75 -9.03
N ASP A 7 27.47 1.99 -9.01
CA ASP A 7 27.46 0.51 -8.91
C ASP A 7 26.94 -0.03 -7.57
N ASN A 8 26.94 0.78 -6.50
CA ASN A 8 26.36 0.43 -5.21
C ASN A 8 24.83 0.43 -5.22
N CYS A 9 24.21 0.67 -6.37
CA CYS A 9 22.76 0.62 -6.53
C CYS A 9 22.22 -0.80 -6.30
N VAL A 10 21.30 -0.92 -5.35
CA VAL A 10 20.61 -2.18 -5.04
C VAL A 10 19.31 -2.37 -5.85
N ALA A 11 19.14 -1.64 -6.94
CA ALA A 11 18.01 -1.69 -7.84
C ALA A 11 16.63 -1.60 -7.16
N CYS A 12 16.52 -0.85 -6.06
CA CYS A 12 15.24 -0.66 -5.36
C CYS A 12 14.27 0.27 -6.11
N LEU A 13 14.74 0.96 -7.14
CA LEU A 13 14.00 1.83 -8.10
C LEU A 13 13.20 2.98 -7.46
N LYS A 14 13.39 3.29 -6.18
CA LYS A 14 12.76 4.43 -5.51
C LYS A 14 13.00 5.75 -6.24
N CYS A 15 14.22 5.92 -6.77
CA CYS A 15 14.60 7.08 -7.57
C CYS A 15 13.76 7.25 -8.84
N LYS A 16 13.36 6.15 -9.50
CA LYS A 16 12.51 6.21 -10.69
C LYS A 16 11.09 6.68 -10.35
N VAL A 17 10.52 6.14 -9.26
CA VAL A 17 9.17 6.50 -8.80
C VAL A 17 9.07 7.99 -8.45
N GLU A 18 10.12 8.52 -7.83
CA GLU A 18 10.17 9.90 -7.36
C GLU A 18 10.70 10.88 -8.42
N CYS A 19 11.02 10.42 -9.62
CA CYS A 19 11.49 11.29 -10.68
C CYS A 19 10.33 12.09 -11.30
N PRO A 20 10.29 13.43 -11.12
CA PRO A 20 9.15 14.25 -11.54
C PRO A 20 9.00 14.35 -13.07
N VAL A 21 10.08 14.08 -13.82
CA VAL A 21 10.11 14.18 -15.28
C VAL A 21 10.26 12.81 -15.96
N GLY A 22 10.22 11.71 -15.21
CA GLY A 22 10.33 10.36 -15.76
C GLY A 22 11.68 10.03 -16.42
N ALA A 23 12.75 10.72 -16.05
CA ALA A 23 14.08 10.57 -16.66
C ALA A 23 14.80 9.26 -16.27
N ILE A 24 14.20 8.38 -15.48
CA ILE A 24 14.85 7.16 -15.00
C ILE A 24 14.19 5.95 -15.65
N HIS A 25 14.94 5.25 -16.48
CA HIS A 25 14.55 4.02 -17.16
C HIS A 25 15.21 2.81 -16.51
N ILE A 26 14.74 1.61 -16.85
CA ILE A 26 15.34 0.36 -16.39
C ILE A 26 16.04 -0.31 -17.56
N THR A 27 17.28 -0.72 -17.33
CA THR A 27 18.06 -1.50 -18.26
C THR A 27 18.71 -2.62 -17.47
N GLU A 28 18.47 -3.87 -17.86
CA GLU A 28 19.01 -5.06 -17.17
C GLU A 28 18.71 -5.05 -15.64
N ASP A 29 17.46 -4.80 -15.28
CA ASP A 29 16.97 -4.68 -13.90
C ASP A 29 17.62 -3.56 -13.06
N ARG A 30 18.38 -2.65 -13.70
CA ARG A 30 19.01 -1.50 -13.05
C ARG A 30 18.41 -0.19 -13.53
N PRO A 31 18.25 0.79 -12.65
CA PRO A 31 17.83 2.12 -13.07
C PRO A 31 18.98 2.85 -13.75
N VAL A 32 18.68 3.50 -14.86
CA VAL A 32 19.60 4.38 -15.62
C VAL A 32 18.92 5.73 -15.82
N ILE A 33 19.67 6.81 -15.65
CA ILE A 33 19.15 8.17 -15.84
C ILE A 33 19.43 8.64 -17.25
N ASP A 34 18.37 9.01 -17.99
CA ASP A 34 18.48 9.67 -19.28
C ASP A 34 18.90 11.13 -19.07
N GLU A 35 20.11 11.46 -19.53
CA GLU A 35 20.71 12.78 -19.38
C GLU A 35 19.93 13.88 -20.12
N ASN A 36 19.24 13.54 -21.20
CA ASN A 36 18.49 14.51 -22.01
C ASN A 36 17.15 14.89 -21.34
N THR A 37 16.56 13.97 -20.60
CA THR A 37 15.30 14.18 -19.88
C THR A 37 15.53 14.69 -18.46
N CYS A 38 16.70 14.42 -17.86
CA CYS A 38 17.01 14.78 -16.47
C CYS A 38 17.16 16.30 -16.28
N VAL A 39 16.31 16.87 -15.44
CA VAL A 39 16.36 18.30 -15.08
C VAL A 39 17.22 18.60 -13.85
N SER A 40 18.02 17.66 -13.40
CA SER A 40 18.98 17.79 -12.27
C SER A 40 18.34 18.27 -10.95
N CYS A 41 17.09 17.91 -10.69
CA CYS A 41 16.36 18.33 -9.48
C CYS A 41 16.86 17.69 -8.18
N GLY A 42 17.69 16.64 -8.23
CA GLY A 42 18.27 15.95 -7.08
C GLY A 42 17.32 15.01 -6.34
N ARG A 43 16.06 14.88 -6.73
CA ARG A 43 15.06 14.07 -6.03
C ARG A 43 15.49 12.61 -5.90
N CYS A 44 16.07 12.04 -6.94
CA CYS A 44 16.61 10.67 -6.95
C CYS A 44 17.69 10.43 -5.87
N ALA A 45 18.54 11.41 -5.63
CA ALA A 45 19.57 11.32 -4.58
C ALA A 45 18.96 11.45 -3.18
N GLN A 46 17.96 12.31 -3.00
CA GLN A 46 17.28 12.50 -1.69
C GLN A 46 16.57 11.24 -1.20
N VAL A 47 16.00 10.43 -2.12
CA VAL A 47 15.22 9.24 -1.76
C VAL A 47 16.06 7.96 -1.71
N CYS A 48 17.31 8.02 -2.16
CA CYS A 48 18.20 6.87 -2.21
C CYS A 48 18.94 6.67 -0.89
N LYS A 49 18.67 5.58 -0.18
CA LYS A 49 19.37 5.23 1.06
C LYS A 49 20.82 4.82 0.83
N GLU A 50 21.12 4.30 -0.35
CA GLU A 50 22.47 3.85 -0.74
C GLU A 50 23.31 4.99 -1.35
N CYS A 51 22.75 6.21 -1.44
CA CYS A 51 23.40 7.35 -2.09
C CYS A 51 23.90 7.05 -3.52
N ALA A 52 23.24 6.11 -4.22
CA ALA A 52 23.68 5.69 -5.55
C ALA A 52 23.48 6.75 -6.65
N PRO A 53 22.39 7.55 -6.69
CA PRO A 53 22.31 8.68 -7.62
C PRO A 53 23.16 9.85 -7.15
N ILE A 54 24.17 10.20 -7.92
CA ILE A 54 25.07 11.34 -7.61
C ILE A 54 25.12 12.31 -8.79
N ASN A 55 25.37 13.57 -8.48
CA ASN A 55 25.72 14.61 -9.42
C ASN A 55 26.98 15.32 -8.94
N LEU A 56 28.09 15.12 -9.62
CA LEU A 56 29.39 15.67 -9.23
C LEU A 56 29.44 17.20 -9.24
N ASN A 57 28.48 17.85 -9.91
CA ASN A 57 28.35 19.30 -9.96
C ASN A 57 27.08 19.79 -9.25
N ALA A 58 26.49 18.98 -8.35
CA ALA A 58 25.39 19.45 -7.53
C ALA A 58 25.88 20.64 -6.68
N PRO A 59 25.09 21.71 -6.57
CA PRO A 59 25.41 22.78 -5.64
C PRO A 59 25.52 22.19 -4.22
N PRO A 60 26.41 22.72 -3.37
CA PRO A 60 26.50 22.30 -1.98
C PRO A 60 25.13 22.38 -1.32
N GLU A 61 24.90 21.53 -0.30
CA GLU A 61 23.66 21.55 0.49
C GLU A 61 23.26 22.99 0.79
N LYS A 62 21.99 23.31 0.52
CA LYS A 62 21.46 24.65 0.79
C LYS A 62 21.69 24.95 2.26
N THR A 63 22.49 25.97 2.56
CA THR A 63 22.55 26.56 3.89
C THR A 63 21.16 26.97 4.31
N ALA A 64 20.82 26.73 5.57
CA ALA A 64 19.53 27.15 6.12
C ALA A 64 19.28 28.64 5.79
N THR A 65 18.12 28.93 5.22
CA THR A 65 17.74 30.30 4.84
C THR A 65 17.05 31.06 5.97
N HIS A 66 16.63 30.31 7.02
CA HIS A 66 16.06 30.85 8.25
C HIS A 66 16.49 30.00 9.46
N GLU A 67 16.61 30.59 10.64
CA GLU A 67 16.93 29.88 11.88
C GLU A 67 15.68 29.18 12.43
N LEU A 68 14.64 29.93 12.68
CA LEU A 68 13.36 29.43 13.20
C LEU A 68 12.22 30.34 12.72
N ILE A 69 11.19 29.73 12.13
CA ILE A 69 9.92 30.39 11.84
C ILE A 69 8.87 29.88 12.84
N GLU A 70 8.03 30.78 13.34
CA GLU A 70 6.89 30.42 14.19
C GLU A 70 5.56 30.66 13.46
N LEU A 71 4.69 29.67 13.54
CA LEU A 71 3.33 29.69 12.99
C LEU A 71 2.33 29.32 14.08
N ASP A 72 1.14 29.91 14.03
CA ASP A 72 0.04 29.55 14.92
C ASP A 72 -1.13 28.98 14.13
N CYS A 73 -1.74 27.92 14.65
CA CYS A 73 -2.97 27.35 14.10
C CYS A 73 -3.92 26.85 15.21
N ASP A 74 -5.15 26.59 14.86
CA ASP A 74 -6.12 25.95 15.74
C ASP A 74 -5.96 24.44 15.68
N VAL A 75 -5.86 23.88 14.47
CA VAL A 75 -5.70 22.44 14.23
C VAL A 75 -4.44 22.20 13.42
N LEU A 76 -3.50 21.44 14.00
CA LEU A 76 -2.30 20.96 13.34
C LEU A 76 -2.51 19.51 12.90
N VAL A 77 -2.28 19.21 11.62
CA VAL A 77 -2.34 17.85 11.07
C VAL A 77 -0.93 17.44 10.64
N LEU A 78 -0.39 16.40 11.26
CA LEU A 78 0.92 15.84 10.95
C LEU A 78 0.78 14.61 10.04
N GLY A 79 1.07 14.79 8.76
CA GLY A 79 0.93 13.83 7.67
C GLY A 79 -0.20 14.20 6.70
N GLY A 80 0.16 14.47 5.46
CA GLY A 80 -0.76 14.82 4.36
C GLY A 80 -1.26 13.60 3.56
N GLY A 81 -1.31 12.41 4.18
CA GLY A 81 -1.91 11.21 3.60
C GLY A 81 -3.44 11.25 3.58
N GLY A 82 -4.07 10.14 3.15
CA GLY A 82 -5.54 10.05 3.03
C GLY A 82 -6.28 10.50 4.28
N ALA A 83 -5.91 9.97 5.43
CA ALA A 83 -6.55 10.32 6.70
C ALA A 83 -6.32 11.80 7.10
N GLY A 84 -5.08 12.28 6.94
CA GLY A 84 -4.73 13.66 7.32
C GLY A 84 -5.40 14.70 6.45
N MET A 85 -5.47 14.49 5.15
CA MET A 85 -6.14 15.45 4.23
C MET A 85 -7.66 15.49 4.47
N VAL A 86 -8.29 14.33 4.73
CA VAL A 86 -9.71 14.30 5.13
C VAL A 86 -9.92 15.03 6.46
N ALA A 87 -9.04 14.80 7.45
CA ALA A 87 -9.13 15.48 8.73
C ALA A 87 -8.96 17.01 8.59
N ALA A 88 -8.01 17.44 7.77
CA ALA A 88 -7.78 18.88 7.52
C ALA A 88 -8.97 19.53 6.83
N ALA A 89 -9.48 18.92 5.75
CA ALA A 89 -10.65 19.44 5.05
C ALA A 89 -11.88 19.49 5.97
N ARG A 90 -12.12 18.46 6.80
CA ARG A 90 -13.24 18.42 7.73
C ARG A 90 -13.11 19.43 8.87
N ALA A 91 -11.92 19.60 9.43
CA ALA A 91 -11.68 20.61 10.48
C ALA A 91 -11.88 22.04 9.97
N ALA A 92 -11.42 22.32 8.76
CA ALA A 92 -11.55 23.65 8.13
C ALA A 92 -13.00 24.00 7.71
N GLU A 93 -13.93 23.06 7.79
CA GLU A 93 -15.35 23.33 7.54
C GLU A 93 -15.98 24.22 8.62
N LYS A 94 -15.46 24.14 9.86
CA LYS A 94 -15.89 25.05 10.93
C LYS A 94 -15.35 26.45 10.66
N PRO A 95 -16.23 27.48 10.46
CA PRO A 95 -15.81 28.82 10.11
C PRO A 95 -14.78 29.40 11.09
N GLY A 96 -13.74 30.04 10.55
CA GLY A 96 -12.69 30.67 11.34
C GLY A 96 -11.63 29.74 11.91
N THR A 97 -11.71 28.42 11.68
CA THR A 97 -10.69 27.47 12.12
C THR A 97 -9.47 27.56 11.21
N LYS A 98 -8.31 27.88 11.79
CA LYS A 98 -7.03 27.92 11.10
C LYS A 98 -6.39 26.53 11.15
N VAL A 99 -6.26 25.87 9.99
CA VAL A 99 -5.72 24.53 9.86
C VAL A 99 -4.38 24.57 9.15
N VAL A 100 -3.38 23.85 9.69
CA VAL A 100 -2.07 23.63 9.06
C VAL A 100 -1.83 22.14 8.89
N VAL A 101 -1.47 21.71 7.69
CA VAL A 101 -1.01 20.35 7.36
C VAL A 101 0.49 20.38 7.14
N VAL A 102 1.20 19.44 7.75
CA VAL A 102 2.63 19.20 7.53
C VAL A 102 2.82 17.86 6.83
N GLU A 103 3.45 17.88 5.67
CA GLU A 103 3.77 16.68 4.88
C GLU A 103 5.26 16.68 4.52
N LYS A 104 5.96 15.60 4.84
CA LYS A 104 7.40 15.47 4.59
C LYS A 104 7.76 15.21 3.12
N GLN A 105 6.80 14.73 2.34
CA GLN A 105 6.98 14.57 0.89
C GLN A 105 6.62 15.84 0.14
N HIS A 106 7.02 15.91 -1.13
CA HIS A 106 6.73 17.03 -2.03
C HIS A 106 5.26 17.14 -2.45
N ARG A 107 4.43 16.13 -2.10
CA ARG A 107 2.99 16.09 -2.41
C ARG A 107 2.21 15.41 -1.30
N THR A 108 0.95 15.73 -1.21
CA THR A 108 -0.03 15.04 -0.36
C THR A 108 -0.55 13.75 -1.01
N GLY A 109 -1.28 12.95 -0.24
CA GLY A 109 -1.99 11.75 -0.71
C GLY A 109 -1.48 10.44 -0.09
N GLY A 110 -0.19 10.35 0.22
CA GLY A 110 0.40 9.15 0.85
C GLY A 110 0.00 7.85 0.14
N GLY A 111 -0.24 6.78 0.92
CA GLY A 111 -0.69 5.48 0.40
C GLY A 111 -2.08 5.49 -0.23
N ALA A 112 -2.95 6.40 0.21
CA ALA A 112 -4.30 6.51 -0.34
C ALA A 112 -4.30 6.84 -1.83
N TRP A 113 -3.30 7.56 -2.32
CA TRP A 113 -3.16 7.88 -3.75
C TRP A 113 -3.21 6.66 -4.67
N TYR A 114 -2.71 5.51 -4.21
CA TYR A 114 -2.61 4.28 -5.00
C TYR A 114 -3.75 3.30 -4.75
N ALA A 115 -4.61 3.55 -3.78
CA ALA A 115 -5.66 2.63 -3.39
C ALA A 115 -6.81 2.61 -4.42
N ALA A 116 -7.34 1.40 -4.65
CA ALA A 116 -8.30 1.16 -5.71
C ALA A 116 -9.74 1.47 -5.27
N ASP A 117 -10.11 1.03 -4.07
CA ASP A 117 -11.52 1.01 -3.66
C ASP A 117 -11.67 1.04 -2.13
N PHE A 118 -12.85 1.42 -1.64
CA PHE A 118 -13.19 1.35 -0.22
C PHE A 118 -14.64 0.92 -0.01
N LYS A 119 -14.85 0.10 1.01
CA LYS A 119 -16.16 -0.38 1.43
C LYS A 119 -16.85 0.67 2.30
N LEU A 120 -18.13 0.89 2.08
CA LEU A 120 -18.90 1.86 2.86
C LEU A 120 -20.30 1.33 3.18
N PHE A 121 -20.93 1.91 4.20
CA PHE A 121 -22.21 1.46 4.73
C PHE A 121 -23.16 2.64 4.95
N ARG A 122 -24.44 2.40 4.73
CA ARG A 122 -25.54 3.31 5.08
C ARG A 122 -25.48 4.71 4.45
N SER A 123 -24.78 4.87 3.32
CA SER A 123 -24.80 6.12 2.56
C SER A 123 -26.19 6.42 1.99
N ARG A 124 -26.48 7.70 1.72
CA ARG A 124 -27.70 8.11 0.98
C ARG A 124 -27.79 7.40 -0.36
N TRP A 125 -26.65 7.29 -1.05
CA TRP A 125 -26.54 6.60 -2.33
C TRP A 125 -27.07 5.15 -2.29
N GLN A 126 -26.74 4.40 -1.20
CA GLN A 126 -27.27 3.06 -1.00
C GLN A 126 -28.76 3.05 -0.65
N LYS A 127 -29.20 3.96 0.20
CA LYS A 127 -30.62 4.08 0.60
C LYS A 127 -31.53 4.43 -0.57
N GLU A 128 -31.14 5.39 -1.42
CA GLU A 128 -31.88 5.80 -2.62
C GLU A 128 -32.06 4.67 -3.64
N ARG A 129 -31.14 3.71 -3.65
CA ARG A 129 -31.17 2.52 -4.51
C ARG A 129 -31.82 1.31 -3.84
N ASN A 130 -32.36 1.48 -2.64
CA ASN A 130 -32.95 0.40 -1.83
C ASN A 130 -32.04 -0.81 -1.66
N LEU A 131 -30.72 -0.58 -1.55
CA LEU A 131 -29.74 -1.64 -1.32
C LEU A 131 -29.83 -2.17 0.12
N PRO A 132 -29.59 -3.49 0.35
CA PRO A 132 -29.63 -4.07 1.68
C PRO A 132 -28.66 -3.39 2.64
N ASP A 133 -29.10 -3.11 3.88
CA ASP A 133 -28.21 -2.70 4.97
C ASP A 133 -27.56 -3.94 5.58
N VAL A 134 -26.29 -4.13 5.28
CA VAL A 134 -25.51 -5.28 5.76
C VAL A 134 -24.48 -4.90 6.83
N MET A 135 -24.53 -3.66 7.33
CA MET A 135 -23.52 -3.14 8.26
C MET A 135 -23.43 -3.96 9.56
N GLU A 136 -24.58 -4.30 10.16
CA GLU A 136 -24.59 -5.06 11.42
C GLU A 136 -24.03 -6.47 11.23
N GLU A 137 -24.33 -7.12 10.11
CA GLU A 137 -23.84 -8.46 9.80
C GLU A 137 -22.31 -8.43 9.53
N ASP A 138 -21.83 -7.43 8.79
CA ASP A 138 -20.40 -7.25 8.54
C ASP A 138 -19.65 -6.91 9.83
N MET A 139 -20.25 -6.07 10.69
CA MET A 139 -19.68 -5.74 11.99
C MET A 139 -19.58 -7.00 12.87
N LEU A 140 -20.62 -7.82 12.93
CA LEU A 140 -20.61 -9.07 13.70
C LEU A 140 -19.51 -10.01 13.19
N ARG A 141 -19.45 -10.25 11.88
CA ARG A 141 -18.39 -11.06 11.26
C ARG A 141 -16.98 -10.54 11.60
N ALA A 142 -16.82 -9.24 11.58
CA ALA A 142 -15.54 -8.59 11.88
C ALA A 142 -15.16 -8.75 13.36
N MET A 143 -16.11 -8.60 14.29
CA MET A 143 -15.88 -8.79 15.70
C MET A 143 -15.56 -10.26 16.03
N ASP A 144 -16.26 -11.21 15.42
CA ASP A 144 -15.98 -12.64 15.56
C ASP A 144 -14.58 -13.00 15.02
N ALA A 145 -14.20 -12.48 13.84
CA ALA A 145 -12.88 -12.69 13.26
C ALA A 145 -11.75 -12.13 14.14
N THR A 146 -12.02 -11.12 14.93
CA THR A 146 -11.07 -10.53 15.89
C THR A 146 -11.25 -11.02 17.33
N TYR A 147 -12.01 -12.09 17.52
CA TYR A 147 -12.29 -12.68 18.85
C TYR A 147 -12.82 -11.67 19.86
N TRP A 148 -13.58 -10.68 19.42
CA TRP A 148 -14.12 -9.60 20.24
C TRP A 148 -13.07 -8.82 21.06
N LYS A 149 -11.83 -8.76 20.55
CA LYS A 149 -10.73 -8.02 21.21
C LYS A 149 -10.75 -6.52 20.91
N LEU A 150 -11.50 -6.09 19.90
CA LEU A 150 -11.62 -4.68 19.53
C LEU A 150 -12.75 -4.01 20.32
N ASP A 151 -12.67 -2.68 20.45
CA ASP A 151 -13.75 -1.88 21.02
C ASP A 151 -14.95 -1.82 20.06
N PRO A 152 -16.12 -2.41 20.41
CA PRO A 152 -17.28 -2.38 19.53
C PRO A 152 -17.80 -0.97 19.23
N GLN A 153 -17.61 -0.01 20.14
CA GLN A 153 -18.04 1.38 19.93
C GLN A 153 -17.17 2.07 18.88
N LEU A 154 -15.86 1.89 18.94
CA LEU A 154 -14.93 2.38 17.93
C LEU A 154 -15.23 1.77 16.56
N VAL A 155 -15.41 0.45 16.50
CA VAL A 155 -15.71 -0.27 15.25
C VAL A 155 -17.00 0.26 14.64
N ARG A 156 -18.10 0.33 15.42
CA ARG A 156 -19.39 0.85 14.97
C ARG A 156 -19.26 2.28 14.44
N ARG A 157 -18.64 3.16 15.22
CA ARG A 157 -18.44 4.57 14.84
C ARG A 157 -17.71 4.70 13.50
N CYS A 158 -16.71 3.87 13.26
CA CYS A 158 -15.97 3.88 12.00
C CYS A 158 -16.80 3.34 10.83
N PHE A 159 -17.58 2.27 11.03
CA PHE A 159 -18.47 1.75 9.99
C PHE A 159 -19.51 2.80 9.57
N GLU A 160 -20.17 3.45 10.52
CA GLU A 160 -21.13 4.52 10.26
C GLU A 160 -20.47 5.73 9.57
N ALA A 161 -19.25 6.07 9.97
CA ALA A 161 -18.53 7.19 9.39
C ALA A 161 -18.13 6.96 7.92
N THR A 162 -18.07 5.72 7.42
CA THR A 162 -17.77 5.47 6.00
C THR A 162 -18.84 6.02 5.07
N GLY A 163 -20.11 5.78 5.40
CA GLY A 163 -21.23 6.33 4.62
C GLY A 163 -21.38 7.84 4.82
N ALA A 164 -21.23 8.32 6.06
CA ALA A 164 -21.27 9.74 6.36
C ALA A 164 -20.17 10.52 5.62
N PHE A 165 -18.95 9.98 5.55
CA PHE A 165 -17.87 10.55 4.76
C PHE A 165 -18.21 10.60 3.26
N PHE A 166 -18.77 9.51 2.71
CA PHE A 166 -19.13 9.48 1.30
C PHE A 166 -20.22 10.49 0.97
N ASP A 167 -21.26 10.59 1.81
CA ASP A 167 -22.32 11.57 1.65
C ASP A 167 -21.78 13.00 1.72
N TRP A 168 -20.90 13.27 2.69
CA TRP A 168 -20.22 14.55 2.82
C TRP A 168 -19.33 14.86 1.59
N LEU A 169 -18.62 13.87 1.07
CA LEU A 169 -17.80 14.02 -0.13
C LEU A 169 -18.67 14.36 -1.36
N CYS A 170 -19.85 13.76 -1.48
CA CYS A 170 -20.81 14.07 -2.54
C CYS A 170 -21.37 15.48 -2.41
N ASP A 171 -21.62 15.95 -1.17
CA ASP A 171 -22.16 17.29 -0.92
C ASP A 171 -21.12 18.40 -1.14
N THR A 172 -19.86 18.12 -0.94
CA THR A 172 -18.79 19.13 -0.91
C THR A 172 -17.80 19.03 -2.06
N GLY A 173 -17.67 17.86 -2.68
CA GLY A 173 -16.78 17.63 -3.81
C GLY A 173 -17.44 17.92 -5.15
N ASP A 174 -16.61 17.97 -6.20
CA ASP A 174 -17.05 18.26 -7.55
C ASP A 174 -17.36 16.98 -8.33
N HIS A 175 -18.60 16.85 -8.84
CA HIS A 175 -19.06 15.72 -9.66
C HIS A 175 -18.76 14.32 -9.08
N VAL A 176 -18.83 14.17 -7.75
CA VAL A 176 -18.43 12.93 -7.07
C VAL A 176 -19.32 11.77 -7.45
N GLU A 177 -20.64 11.92 -7.38
CA GLU A 177 -21.59 10.83 -7.68
C GLU A 177 -21.44 10.29 -9.11
N ASP A 178 -21.12 11.17 -10.06
CA ASP A 178 -20.92 10.82 -11.46
C ASP A 178 -19.74 9.87 -11.69
N GLN A 179 -18.84 9.74 -10.72
CA GLN A 179 -17.66 8.87 -10.81
C GLN A 179 -17.94 7.44 -10.33
N PHE A 180 -19.06 7.20 -9.66
CA PHE A 180 -19.37 5.92 -9.06
C PHE A 180 -20.50 5.19 -9.80
N ARG A 181 -20.47 3.86 -9.74
CA ARG A 181 -21.49 2.94 -10.24
C ARG A 181 -21.77 1.86 -9.20
N GLU A 182 -22.82 1.12 -9.36
CA GLU A 182 -23.09 -0.09 -8.59
C GLU A 182 -22.04 -1.17 -8.88
N GLY A 183 -21.57 -1.83 -7.84
CA GLY A 183 -20.62 -2.92 -7.93
C GLY A 183 -20.42 -3.61 -6.59
N HIS A 184 -19.59 -4.65 -6.58
CA HIS A 184 -19.19 -5.33 -5.35
C HIS A 184 -17.81 -4.83 -4.91
N TYR A 185 -17.61 -4.74 -3.60
CA TYR A 185 -16.29 -4.46 -3.09
C TYR A 185 -15.32 -5.59 -3.49
N ILE A 186 -14.16 -5.22 -4.03
CA ILE A 186 -13.24 -6.13 -4.73
C ILE A 186 -12.85 -7.40 -3.92
N PHE A 187 -12.75 -7.27 -2.59
CA PHE A 187 -12.38 -8.39 -1.72
C PHE A 187 -13.56 -9.20 -1.18
N ASP A 188 -14.80 -8.78 -1.41
CA ASP A 188 -16.00 -9.54 -1.03
C ASP A 188 -16.45 -10.48 -2.17
N GLY A 189 -15.91 -10.30 -3.38
CA GLY A 189 -16.28 -11.09 -4.54
C GLY A 189 -17.68 -10.80 -5.06
N PRO A 190 -18.16 -11.58 -6.04
CA PRO A 190 -19.43 -11.33 -6.73
C PRO A 190 -20.68 -11.58 -5.85
N ASN A 191 -20.52 -12.25 -4.71
CA ASN A 191 -21.59 -12.51 -3.75
C ASN A 191 -21.61 -11.52 -2.57
N GLY A 192 -20.70 -10.56 -2.58
CA GLY A 192 -20.64 -9.50 -1.55
C GLY A 192 -21.75 -8.46 -1.72
N PRO A 193 -21.88 -7.53 -0.76
CA PRO A 193 -22.87 -6.47 -0.84
C PRO A 193 -22.57 -5.52 -2.01
N VAL A 194 -23.63 -4.97 -2.60
CA VAL A 194 -23.51 -3.92 -3.61
C VAL A 194 -23.16 -2.58 -2.92
N VAL A 195 -22.11 -1.96 -3.39
CA VAL A 195 -21.59 -0.69 -2.90
C VAL A 195 -21.27 0.25 -4.06
N PRO A 196 -21.13 1.57 -3.85
CA PRO A 196 -20.60 2.45 -4.89
C PRO A 196 -19.14 2.10 -5.17
N VAL A 197 -18.85 1.73 -6.41
CA VAL A 197 -17.49 1.48 -6.89
C VAL A 197 -17.12 2.49 -7.96
N PHE A 198 -15.85 2.89 -8.00
CA PHE A 198 -15.38 3.90 -8.95
C PHE A 198 -15.46 3.38 -10.40
N LYS A 199 -16.04 4.18 -11.32
CA LYS A 199 -16.27 3.78 -12.73
C LYS A 199 -14.98 3.49 -13.49
N LYS A 200 -13.91 4.21 -13.15
CA LYS A 200 -12.60 4.11 -13.81
C LYS A 200 -11.57 3.51 -12.87
N MET A 201 -11.83 2.29 -12.37
CA MET A 201 -10.81 1.60 -11.59
C MET A 201 -9.56 1.37 -12.45
N ARG A 202 -8.45 1.96 -12.03
CA ARG A 202 -7.12 1.67 -12.57
C ARG A 202 -6.20 1.36 -11.40
N HIS A 203 -5.57 0.21 -11.46
CA HIS A 203 -4.49 -0.12 -10.54
C HIS A 203 -3.20 0.55 -11.01
N GLY A 204 -2.40 1.04 -10.07
CA GLY A 204 -1.07 1.58 -10.32
C GLY A 204 -1.00 3.10 -10.40
N ALA A 205 0.11 3.61 -10.92
CA ALA A 205 0.52 5.02 -10.89
C ALA A 205 -0.46 6.04 -11.51
N GLN A 206 -1.46 5.59 -12.23
CA GLN A 206 -2.42 6.47 -12.93
C GLN A 206 -3.72 6.75 -12.15
N GLY A 207 -3.82 6.29 -10.90
CA GLY A 207 -4.88 6.66 -9.96
C GLY A 207 -6.20 5.92 -10.12
N GLY A 208 -6.69 5.40 -8.98
CA GLY A 208 -8.02 4.85 -8.78
C GLY A 208 -8.87 5.78 -7.90
N THR A 209 -9.79 5.17 -7.16
CA THR A 209 -10.68 5.87 -6.21
C THR A 209 -9.90 6.76 -5.23
N GLY A 210 -8.79 6.23 -4.69
CA GLY A 210 -7.98 6.99 -3.73
C GLY A 210 -7.41 8.28 -4.31
N LYS A 211 -6.84 8.23 -5.52
CA LYS A 211 -6.36 9.45 -6.20
C LYS A 211 -7.48 10.47 -6.38
N PHE A 212 -8.65 10.02 -6.88
CA PHE A 212 -9.78 10.91 -7.08
C PHE A 212 -10.19 11.60 -5.78
N VAL A 213 -10.34 10.84 -4.68
CA VAL A 213 -10.69 11.42 -3.37
C VAL A 213 -9.60 12.39 -2.90
N MET A 214 -8.31 12.07 -3.12
CA MET A 214 -7.21 12.96 -2.73
C MET A 214 -7.23 14.29 -3.51
N ASP A 215 -7.54 14.24 -4.81
CA ASP A 215 -7.71 15.46 -5.62
C ASP A 215 -8.86 16.32 -5.08
N GLN A 216 -9.99 15.72 -4.67
CA GLN A 216 -11.10 16.43 -4.03
C GLN A 216 -10.68 17.04 -2.68
N MET A 217 -9.96 16.28 -1.84
CA MET A 217 -9.50 16.77 -0.54
C MET A 217 -8.53 17.95 -0.69
N LEU A 218 -7.63 17.90 -1.65
CA LEU A 218 -6.70 18.99 -1.94
C LEU A 218 -7.48 20.26 -2.33
N SER A 219 -8.41 20.12 -3.27
CA SER A 219 -9.27 21.24 -3.71
C SER A 219 -10.08 21.85 -2.55
N LEU A 220 -10.69 21.01 -1.70
CA LEU A 220 -11.44 21.48 -0.53
C LEU A 220 -10.55 22.19 0.50
N CYS A 221 -9.34 21.66 0.74
CA CYS A 221 -8.38 22.31 1.62
C CYS A 221 -7.98 23.71 1.11
N GLU A 222 -7.70 23.82 -0.20
CA GLU A 222 -7.38 25.11 -0.83
C GLU A 222 -8.54 26.09 -0.72
N GLN A 223 -9.77 25.67 -1.05
CA GLN A 223 -10.98 26.50 -0.96
C GLN A 223 -11.26 27.00 0.46
N ARG A 224 -10.91 26.20 1.48
CA ARG A 224 -11.12 26.50 2.90
C ARG A 224 -9.94 27.20 3.57
N GLY A 225 -8.90 27.55 2.79
CA GLY A 225 -7.73 28.29 3.28
C GLY A 225 -6.82 27.47 4.20
N VAL A 226 -6.79 26.15 4.06
CA VAL A 226 -5.85 25.29 4.79
C VAL A 226 -4.42 25.57 4.30
N THR A 227 -3.50 25.81 5.23
CA THR A 227 -2.08 25.93 4.91
C THR A 227 -1.47 24.54 4.81
N ILE A 228 -0.90 24.18 3.66
CA ILE A 228 -0.26 22.89 3.42
C ILE A 228 1.25 23.11 3.24
N LEU A 229 2.05 22.57 4.16
CA LEU A 229 3.51 22.64 4.14
C LEU A 229 4.05 21.28 3.67
N THR A 230 4.38 21.17 2.39
CA THR A 230 5.08 20.01 1.81
C THR A 230 6.58 20.15 2.00
N ASP A 231 7.33 19.06 1.73
CA ASP A 231 8.78 18.98 1.97
C ASP A 231 9.17 19.40 3.40
N THR A 232 8.24 19.25 4.35
CA THR A 232 8.36 19.68 5.75
C THR A 232 8.13 18.49 6.67
N ALA A 233 9.15 18.09 7.41
CA ALA A 233 9.11 16.90 8.28
C ALA A 233 8.94 17.30 9.75
N ALA A 234 7.92 16.76 10.43
CA ALA A 234 7.78 16.89 11.88
C ALA A 234 8.91 16.16 12.59
N GLN A 235 9.64 16.87 13.44
CA GLN A 235 10.80 16.35 14.18
C GLN A 235 10.47 16.07 15.64
N GLU A 236 9.71 16.96 16.28
CA GLU A 236 9.37 16.88 17.69
C GLU A 236 7.96 17.36 17.94
N LEU A 237 7.32 16.80 18.97
CA LEU A 237 6.01 17.20 19.46
C LEU A 237 6.16 17.63 20.92
N THR A 238 5.77 18.84 21.23
CA THR A 238 5.82 19.37 22.60
C THR A 238 4.47 19.24 23.26
N ALA A 239 4.44 18.62 24.44
CA ALA A 239 3.25 18.52 25.27
C ALA A 239 3.51 19.07 26.67
N GLU A 240 2.54 19.81 27.20
CA GLU A 240 2.55 20.35 28.57
C GLU A 240 1.22 20.05 29.24
N ASN A 241 1.27 19.65 30.50
CA ASN A 241 0.07 19.34 31.30
C ASN A 241 -0.90 18.37 30.61
N GLY A 242 -0.38 17.38 29.88
CA GLY A 242 -1.19 16.39 29.15
C GLY A 242 -1.88 16.92 27.88
N ARG A 243 -1.42 18.04 27.35
CA ARG A 243 -1.89 18.64 26.09
C ARG A 243 -0.74 18.90 25.14
N VAL A 244 -0.93 18.63 23.87
CA VAL A 244 0.00 19.04 22.81
C VAL A 244 -0.14 20.53 22.59
N ILE A 245 0.98 21.24 22.57
CA ILE A 245 1.02 22.70 22.41
C ILE A 245 1.72 23.14 21.14
N SER A 246 2.67 22.36 20.62
CA SER A 246 3.37 22.69 19.37
C SER A 246 4.05 21.48 18.75
N ALA A 247 4.39 21.60 17.47
CA ALA A 247 5.34 20.72 16.79
C ALA A 247 6.52 21.53 16.26
N LEU A 248 7.73 20.97 16.36
CA LEU A 248 8.91 21.46 15.69
C LEU A 248 9.12 20.66 14.40
N CYS A 249 9.13 21.34 13.29
CA CYS A 249 9.25 20.77 11.95
C CYS A 249 10.53 21.29 11.28
N ARG A 250 10.99 20.57 10.26
CA ARG A 250 12.11 20.97 9.42
C ARG A 250 11.70 20.98 7.96
N ASP A 251 11.95 22.08 7.29
CA ASP A 251 11.89 22.20 5.83
C ASP A 251 13.30 22.36 5.21
N ALA A 252 13.38 22.64 3.92
CA ALA A 252 14.65 22.88 3.23
C ALA A 252 15.32 24.19 3.66
N GLY A 253 14.58 25.14 4.24
CA GLY A 253 15.06 26.45 4.69
C GLY A 253 15.51 26.48 6.14
N GLY A 254 15.07 25.55 7.00
CA GLY A 254 15.43 25.56 8.42
C GLY A 254 14.38 24.89 9.30
N MET A 255 14.16 25.48 10.47
CA MET A 255 13.21 24.97 11.46
C MET A 255 11.93 25.81 11.46
N VAL A 256 10.80 25.11 11.61
CA VAL A 256 9.47 25.72 11.70
C VAL A 256 8.79 25.18 12.96
N ARG A 257 8.45 26.05 13.89
CA ARG A 257 7.62 25.72 15.06
C ARG A 257 6.17 26.08 14.73
N ILE A 258 5.27 25.13 14.96
CA ILE A 258 3.84 25.34 14.73
C ILE A 258 3.11 25.13 16.05
N ASN A 259 2.62 26.22 16.63
CA ASN A 259 1.80 26.19 17.84
C ASN A 259 0.37 25.78 17.46
N CYS A 260 -0.27 24.96 18.30
CA CYS A 260 -1.61 24.46 18.00
C CYS A 260 -2.47 24.30 19.26
N ARG A 261 -3.79 24.33 19.06
CA ARG A 261 -4.79 24.04 20.10
C ARG A 261 -5.25 22.59 20.07
N SER A 262 -5.27 21.98 18.88
CA SER A 262 -5.53 20.55 18.64
C SER A 262 -4.50 19.98 17.66
N CYS A 263 -4.12 18.70 17.84
CA CYS A 263 -3.17 18.01 16.97
C CYS A 263 -3.76 16.69 16.48
N VAL A 264 -3.62 16.43 15.17
CA VAL A 264 -3.99 15.17 14.53
C VAL A 264 -2.74 14.49 14.02
N LEU A 265 -2.37 13.32 14.57
CA LEU A 265 -1.31 12.46 14.07
C LEU A 265 -1.86 11.54 12.96
N ALA A 266 -1.52 11.84 11.73
CA ALA A 266 -1.88 11.10 10.52
C ALA A 266 -0.63 10.56 9.78
N THR A 267 0.38 10.15 10.54
CA THR A 267 1.75 9.88 10.09
C THR A 267 1.92 8.58 9.30
N GLY A 268 0.87 7.76 9.23
CA GLY A 268 0.84 6.55 8.40
C GLY A 268 1.73 5.42 8.91
N SER A 269 2.22 4.61 7.98
CA SER A 269 2.92 3.35 8.19
C SER A 269 4.37 3.51 8.68
N TRP A 270 4.93 2.42 9.18
CA TRP A 270 6.31 2.31 9.70
C TRP A 270 7.17 1.26 8.97
N ILE A 271 6.71 0.73 7.83
CA ILE A 271 7.35 -0.40 7.13
C ILE A 271 8.81 -0.17 6.72
N GLU A 272 9.20 1.08 6.52
CA GLU A 272 10.57 1.45 6.18
C GLU A 272 11.47 1.64 7.42
N ASN A 273 10.93 1.40 8.62
CA ASN A 273 11.70 1.45 9.87
C ASN A 273 12.20 0.05 10.22
N GLN A 274 13.48 -0.21 9.91
CA GLN A 274 14.10 -1.51 10.11
C GLN A 274 14.06 -1.96 11.59
N GLN A 275 14.27 -1.05 12.55
CA GLN A 275 14.24 -1.38 13.99
C GLN A 275 12.85 -1.80 14.44
N VAL A 276 11.81 -1.13 13.96
CA VAL A 276 10.43 -1.51 14.24
C VAL A 276 10.12 -2.86 13.58
N LEU A 277 10.55 -3.06 12.36
CA LEU A 277 10.34 -4.29 11.62
C LEU A 277 11.00 -5.49 12.33
N GLU A 278 12.25 -5.35 12.78
CA GLU A 278 12.97 -6.38 13.56
C GLU A 278 12.27 -6.71 14.87
N ARG A 279 11.68 -5.72 15.52
CA ARG A 279 10.89 -5.94 16.74
C ARG A 279 9.58 -6.67 16.49
N VAL A 280 8.87 -6.32 15.42
CA VAL A 280 7.52 -6.83 15.10
C VAL A 280 7.59 -8.20 14.44
N ASP A 281 8.47 -8.35 13.47
CA ASP A 281 8.65 -9.58 12.70
C ASP A 281 10.12 -9.77 12.28
N PRO A 282 10.97 -10.30 13.18
CA PRO A 282 12.38 -10.50 12.89
C PRO A 282 12.63 -11.44 11.70
N LYS A 283 11.73 -12.40 11.46
CA LYS A 283 11.84 -13.33 10.31
C LYS A 283 11.66 -12.58 8.99
N PHE A 284 10.64 -11.73 8.91
CA PHE A 284 10.39 -10.89 7.76
C PHE A 284 11.48 -9.82 7.56
N ALA A 285 11.97 -9.24 8.66
CA ALA A 285 13.05 -8.26 8.62
C ALA A 285 14.37 -8.81 8.04
N ALA A 286 14.61 -10.12 8.21
CA ALA A 286 15.79 -10.81 7.71
C ALA A 286 15.65 -11.29 6.24
N MET A 287 14.47 -11.20 5.64
CA MET A 287 14.26 -11.62 4.27
C MET A 287 14.82 -10.61 3.27
N GLU A 288 15.00 -11.07 2.04
CA GLU A 288 15.31 -10.19 0.93
C GLU A 288 14.29 -9.04 0.88
N LYS A 289 14.78 -7.81 0.66
CA LYS A 289 14.00 -6.56 0.82
C LYS A 289 12.58 -6.68 0.27
N VAL A 290 11.66 -6.86 1.18
CA VAL A 290 10.24 -6.82 0.87
C VAL A 290 9.87 -5.38 0.57
N ARG A 291 9.27 -5.16 -0.57
CA ARG A 291 8.87 -3.82 -0.99
C ARG A 291 7.43 -3.57 -0.55
N SER A 292 7.18 -2.38 -0.01
CA SER A 292 5.81 -1.91 0.13
C SER A 292 5.16 -1.81 -1.26
N ALA A 293 3.98 -2.38 -1.41
CA ALA A 293 3.20 -2.24 -2.65
C ALA A 293 2.89 -0.77 -2.98
N HIS A 294 2.81 0.07 -1.97
CA HIS A 294 2.61 1.52 -2.12
C HIS A 294 3.90 2.32 -2.28
N ARG A 295 5.05 1.68 -2.24
CA ARG A 295 6.38 2.20 -2.62
C ARG A 295 6.75 3.59 -2.10
N SER A 296 6.23 3.99 -0.95
CA SER A 296 6.58 5.25 -0.34
C SER A 296 7.78 5.10 0.58
N THR A 297 8.83 5.89 0.35
CA THR A 297 9.96 6.02 1.27
C THR A 297 9.60 6.77 2.54
N ALA A 298 8.40 7.33 2.60
CA ALA A 298 7.91 8.12 3.71
C ALA A 298 7.41 7.29 4.90
N TYR A 299 7.35 5.97 4.78
CA TYR A 299 6.82 5.08 5.83
C TYR A 299 7.84 4.75 6.92
N THR A 300 8.46 5.77 7.48
CA THR A 300 9.59 5.68 8.43
C THR A 300 9.16 5.55 9.90
N GLY A 301 7.84 5.58 10.17
CA GLY A 301 7.34 5.43 11.55
C GLY A 301 7.58 6.65 12.44
N ASP A 302 7.65 7.86 11.88
CA ASP A 302 7.89 9.10 12.64
C ASP A 302 6.85 9.30 13.74
N GLY A 303 5.61 8.84 13.52
CA GLY A 303 4.54 8.88 14.50
C GLY A 303 4.88 8.23 15.83
N ILE A 304 5.72 7.20 15.83
CA ILE A 304 6.12 6.48 17.06
C ILE A 304 6.81 7.44 18.03
N LYS A 305 7.83 8.16 17.54
CA LYS A 305 8.56 9.15 18.34
C LYS A 305 7.65 10.30 18.78
N LEU A 306 6.85 10.83 17.84
CA LEU A 306 5.95 11.95 18.12
C LEU A 306 4.87 11.60 19.16
N ALA A 307 4.28 10.41 19.06
CA ALA A 307 3.31 9.91 20.03
C ALA A 307 3.91 9.76 21.44
N GLN A 308 5.11 9.18 21.53
CA GLN A 308 5.81 9.04 22.82
C GLN A 308 6.11 10.41 23.46
N GLN A 309 6.54 11.40 22.68
CA GLN A 309 6.77 12.76 23.17
C GLN A 309 5.48 13.43 23.68
N ALA A 310 4.34 13.09 23.09
CA ALA A 310 3.03 13.54 23.57
C ALA A 310 2.52 12.78 24.79
N GLY A 311 3.22 11.72 25.26
CA GLY A 311 2.79 10.85 26.35
C GLY A 311 1.69 9.86 25.94
N ALA A 312 1.52 9.61 24.64
CA ALA A 312 0.56 8.65 24.14
C ALA A 312 1.06 7.21 24.30
N LYS A 313 0.13 6.32 24.64
CA LYS A 313 0.39 4.90 24.73
C LYS A 313 0.70 4.32 23.35
N LEU A 314 1.72 3.48 23.26
CA LEU A 314 1.97 2.64 22.08
C LEU A 314 1.46 1.22 22.35
N ASP A 315 0.54 0.77 21.52
CA ASP A 315 0.02 -0.60 21.55
C ASP A 315 0.86 -1.50 20.65
N TRP A 316 2.01 -1.97 21.17
CA TRP A 316 2.94 -2.82 20.44
C TRP A 316 2.33 -4.16 20.01
N ASP A 317 1.31 -4.65 20.69
CA ASP A 317 0.61 -5.87 20.31
C ASP A 317 -0.25 -5.69 19.05
N SER A 318 -0.57 -4.45 18.70
CA SER A 318 -1.28 -4.12 17.46
C SER A 318 -0.36 -4.01 16.24
N PHE A 319 0.95 -3.89 16.42
CA PHE A 319 1.86 -3.74 15.29
C PHE A 319 1.90 -5.01 14.44
N CYS A 320 1.53 -4.91 13.17
CA CYS A 320 1.46 -6.04 12.25
C CYS A 320 1.67 -5.61 10.80
N LEU A 321 1.92 -6.62 9.96
CA LEU A 321 2.08 -6.47 8.52
C LEU A 321 0.90 -7.07 7.78
N ARG A 322 0.51 -6.48 6.67
CA ARG A 322 -0.34 -7.11 5.69
C ARG A 322 0.54 -7.64 4.57
N LEU A 323 0.85 -8.92 4.65
CA LEU A 323 1.72 -9.59 3.70
C LEU A 323 0.94 -9.98 2.46
N MET A 324 1.62 -9.95 1.32
CA MET A 324 1.10 -10.32 0.00
C MET A 324 2.13 -11.18 -0.71
N GLY A 325 1.66 -12.04 -1.58
CA GLY A 325 2.56 -12.79 -2.47
C GLY A 325 2.28 -14.26 -2.54
N PRO A 326 3.04 -14.98 -3.38
CA PRO A 326 4.22 -14.49 -4.11
C PRO A 326 3.85 -13.61 -5.29
N LEU A 327 4.54 -12.51 -5.44
CA LEU A 327 4.36 -11.61 -6.58
C LEU A 327 5.67 -10.98 -7.02
N TYR A 328 5.72 -10.64 -8.28
CA TYR A 328 6.73 -9.76 -8.81
C TYR A 328 6.10 -8.38 -9.00
N MET A 329 6.64 -7.40 -8.33
CA MET A 329 6.24 -6.02 -8.49
C MET A 329 7.45 -5.24 -8.99
N PRO A 330 7.54 -4.97 -10.30
CA PRO A 330 8.56 -4.07 -10.81
C PRO A 330 8.40 -2.71 -10.12
N ALA A 331 9.51 -2.11 -9.74
CA ALA A 331 9.47 -0.94 -8.86
C ALA A 331 8.85 0.30 -9.52
N ASP A 332 8.70 0.32 -10.82
CA ASP A 332 8.16 1.43 -11.58
C ASP A 332 6.64 1.44 -11.75
N ASN A 333 5.93 0.47 -11.19
CA ASN A 333 4.51 0.27 -11.39
C ASN A 333 4.07 0.18 -12.86
N THR A 334 5.01 -0.07 -13.78
CA THR A 334 4.70 -0.35 -15.17
C THR A 334 4.78 -1.86 -15.35
N PRO A 335 3.78 -2.63 -14.89
CA PRO A 335 3.84 -4.07 -15.05
C PRO A 335 3.69 -4.32 -16.54
N TYR A 336 4.60 -5.09 -17.09
CA TYR A 336 4.26 -5.80 -18.31
C TYR A 336 3.00 -6.61 -18.01
N PRO A 337 1.97 -6.57 -18.86
CA PRO A 337 0.73 -7.30 -18.63
C PRO A 337 0.92 -8.77 -18.30
N VAL A 338 1.97 -9.40 -18.86
CA VAL A 338 2.33 -10.79 -18.59
C VAL A 338 2.64 -11.05 -17.12
N PHE A 339 3.30 -10.12 -16.39
CA PHE A 339 3.60 -10.32 -14.97
C PHE A 339 2.33 -10.35 -14.13
N GLY A 340 1.40 -9.44 -14.42
CA GLY A 340 0.10 -9.42 -13.76
C GLY A 340 -0.72 -10.66 -14.06
N ALA A 341 -0.83 -11.03 -15.32
CA ALA A 341 -1.55 -12.23 -15.75
C ALA A 341 -0.99 -13.48 -15.05
N MET A 342 0.32 -13.72 -15.15
CA MET A 342 0.94 -14.92 -14.59
C MET A 342 1.01 -14.90 -13.05
N THR A 343 0.87 -13.76 -12.40
CA THR A 343 0.81 -13.68 -10.94
C THR A 343 -0.39 -14.41 -10.36
N PHE A 344 -1.54 -14.34 -11.01
CA PHE A 344 -2.79 -14.91 -10.54
C PHE A 344 -3.27 -16.10 -11.38
N ASP A 345 -2.56 -16.45 -12.45
CA ASP A 345 -2.98 -17.52 -13.32
C ASP A 345 -2.94 -18.88 -12.61
N PRO A 346 -4.03 -19.65 -12.62
CA PRO A 346 -4.08 -20.95 -11.97
C PRO A 346 -3.22 -22.00 -12.66
N SER A 347 -2.81 -21.82 -13.91
CA SER A 347 -2.01 -22.79 -14.66
C SER A 347 -0.53 -22.82 -14.29
N VAL A 348 -0.04 -21.77 -13.59
CA VAL A 348 1.37 -21.72 -13.16
C VAL A 348 1.69 -22.78 -12.10
N VAL A 349 2.95 -23.18 -12.02
CA VAL A 349 3.50 -23.99 -10.93
C VAL A 349 4.41 -23.13 -10.07
N GLN A 350 4.20 -23.13 -8.75
CA GLN A 350 5.02 -22.37 -7.83
C GLN A 350 6.04 -23.25 -7.13
N VAL A 351 7.32 -22.91 -7.29
CA VAL A 351 8.42 -23.61 -6.64
C VAL A 351 9.27 -22.65 -5.80
N ASN A 352 9.91 -23.19 -4.76
CA ASN A 352 10.92 -22.47 -3.96
C ASN A 352 12.30 -22.53 -4.64
N GLU A 353 13.33 -21.98 -4.01
CA GLU A 353 14.72 -21.99 -4.51
C GLU A 353 15.33 -23.40 -4.59
N ARG A 354 14.70 -24.42 -3.97
CA ARG A 354 15.09 -25.83 -4.08
C ARG A 354 14.40 -26.56 -5.22
N GLY A 355 13.53 -25.88 -5.97
CA GLY A 355 12.74 -26.46 -7.05
C GLY A 355 11.54 -27.28 -6.58
N GLU A 356 11.11 -27.13 -5.32
CA GLU A 356 10.00 -27.86 -4.69
C GLU A 356 8.72 -27.03 -4.73
N ARG A 357 7.58 -27.63 -5.11
CA ARG A 357 6.26 -27.03 -4.88
C ARG A 357 6.00 -26.87 -3.38
N TRP A 358 5.34 -25.79 -2.98
CA TRP A 358 5.13 -25.47 -1.57
C TRP A 358 3.70 -25.01 -1.22
N SER A 359 2.85 -24.78 -2.20
CA SER A 359 1.46 -24.38 -1.96
C SER A 359 0.53 -24.72 -3.14
N ASN A 360 -0.77 -24.56 -2.90
CA ASN A 360 -1.78 -24.56 -3.97
C ASN A 360 -1.78 -23.20 -4.68
N GLU A 361 -1.39 -23.17 -5.93
CA GLU A 361 -1.26 -21.97 -6.75
C GLU A 361 -2.58 -21.22 -6.95
N GLN A 362 -3.73 -21.91 -6.85
CA GLN A 362 -5.05 -21.31 -6.98
C GLN A 362 -5.50 -20.47 -5.77
N MET A 363 -4.78 -20.49 -4.66
CA MET A 363 -5.14 -19.64 -3.51
C MET A 363 -5.26 -18.17 -3.92
N GLY A 364 -4.34 -17.67 -4.76
CA GLY A 364 -4.34 -16.30 -5.24
C GLY A 364 -5.55 -15.98 -6.12
N SER A 365 -5.85 -16.82 -7.11
CA SER A 365 -6.97 -16.63 -8.03
C SER A 365 -8.34 -16.76 -7.34
N ARG A 366 -8.42 -17.54 -6.25
CA ARG A 366 -9.63 -17.71 -5.44
C ARG A 366 -9.85 -16.65 -4.36
N GLY A 367 -9.12 -15.54 -4.42
CA GLY A 367 -9.28 -14.42 -3.49
C GLY A 367 -8.49 -14.55 -2.18
N ASN A 368 -7.76 -15.65 -1.94
CA ASN A 368 -6.90 -15.80 -0.75
C ASN A 368 -5.43 -15.47 -1.05
N PHE A 369 -5.21 -14.41 -1.80
CA PHE A 369 -3.89 -13.95 -2.18
C PHE A 369 -3.00 -13.55 -0.98
N PHE A 370 -3.59 -12.91 0.02
CA PHE A 370 -2.88 -12.58 1.25
C PHE A 370 -2.50 -13.83 2.06
N GLY A 371 -3.32 -14.87 2.00
CA GLY A 371 -3.05 -16.14 2.69
C GLY A 371 -1.82 -16.88 2.14
N GLN A 372 -1.51 -16.73 0.86
CA GLN A 372 -0.32 -17.35 0.26
C GLN A 372 1.00 -16.79 0.82
N ALA A 373 1.03 -15.57 1.32
CA ALA A 373 2.23 -14.99 1.92
C ALA A 373 2.67 -15.73 3.20
N ILE A 374 1.74 -16.39 3.89
CA ILE A 374 2.06 -17.12 5.13
C ILE A 374 2.98 -18.33 4.85
N PRO A 375 2.61 -19.29 4.00
CA PRO A 375 3.51 -20.40 3.65
C PRO A 375 4.73 -19.95 2.83
N LEU A 376 4.67 -18.85 2.08
CA LEU A 376 5.83 -18.27 1.41
C LEU A 376 6.89 -17.79 2.40
N ARG A 377 6.47 -17.24 3.54
CA ARG A 377 7.35 -16.82 4.63
C ARG A 377 8.20 -17.97 5.19
N ASP A 378 7.74 -19.21 5.03
CA ASP A 378 8.45 -20.40 5.50
C ASP A 378 9.39 -20.99 4.44
N GLN A 379 9.36 -20.47 3.20
CA GLN A 379 10.29 -20.88 2.17
C GLN A 379 11.66 -20.22 2.32
N PRO A 380 12.74 -20.79 1.76
CA PRO A 380 14.06 -20.20 1.77
C PRO A 380 14.00 -18.73 1.28
N HIS A 381 14.56 -17.83 2.07
CA HIS A 381 14.62 -16.37 1.82
C HIS A 381 13.29 -15.70 1.47
N GLY A 382 12.13 -16.39 1.60
CA GLY A 382 10.82 -15.89 1.16
C GLY A 382 10.72 -15.73 -0.36
N VAL A 383 11.47 -16.52 -1.12
CA VAL A 383 11.52 -16.48 -2.58
C VAL A 383 10.73 -17.64 -3.18
N SER A 384 10.02 -17.35 -4.26
CA SER A 384 9.32 -18.33 -5.08
C SER A 384 9.50 -18.02 -6.56
N PHE A 385 9.46 -19.05 -7.38
CA PHE A 385 9.41 -18.94 -8.84
C PHE A 385 8.07 -19.44 -9.34
N LYS A 386 7.44 -18.68 -10.21
CA LYS A 386 6.28 -19.11 -10.99
C LYS A 386 6.79 -19.67 -12.30
N ILE A 387 6.62 -20.99 -12.47
CA ILE A 387 7.02 -21.70 -13.68
C ILE A 387 5.81 -21.87 -14.57
N PHE A 388 5.93 -21.52 -15.84
CA PHE A 388 4.89 -21.65 -16.85
C PHE A 388 5.49 -21.83 -18.23
N ASP A 389 4.68 -22.23 -19.19
CA ASP A 389 5.10 -22.44 -20.57
C ASP A 389 4.32 -21.57 -21.57
N ALA A 390 4.62 -21.68 -22.85
CA ALA A 390 3.93 -20.94 -23.89
C ALA A 390 2.42 -21.21 -23.88
N GLY A 391 1.99 -22.45 -23.61
CA GLY A 391 0.57 -22.81 -23.54
C GLY A 391 -0.19 -22.11 -22.39
N CYS A 392 0.47 -21.92 -21.26
CA CYS A 392 -0.11 -21.14 -20.15
C CYS A 392 -0.40 -19.68 -20.55
N ILE A 393 0.51 -19.07 -21.32
CA ILE A 393 0.33 -17.69 -21.78
C ILE A 393 -0.79 -17.62 -22.82
N GLU A 394 -0.85 -18.56 -23.77
CA GLU A 394 -1.92 -18.62 -24.77
C GLU A 394 -3.29 -18.76 -24.09
N ASN A 395 -3.40 -19.62 -23.08
CA ASN A 395 -4.63 -19.76 -22.28
C ASN A 395 -4.99 -18.47 -21.53
N ALA A 396 -4.00 -17.74 -20.99
CA ALA A 396 -4.24 -16.47 -20.33
C ALA A 396 -4.70 -15.37 -21.32
N VAL A 397 -4.17 -15.37 -22.54
CA VAL A 397 -4.63 -14.49 -23.63
C VAL A 397 -6.09 -14.77 -23.97
N GLU A 398 -6.47 -16.04 -24.12
CA GLU A 398 -7.85 -16.41 -24.46
C GLU A 398 -8.83 -16.05 -23.33
N ARG A 399 -8.49 -16.32 -22.06
CA ARG A 399 -9.29 -15.86 -20.92
C ARG A 399 -9.42 -14.33 -20.89
N SER A 400 -8.35 -13.61 -21.16
CA SER A 400 -8.38 -12.14 -21.23
C SER A 400 -9.34 -11.63 -22.32
N ARG A 401 -9.40 -12.30 -23.48
CA ARG A 401 -10.33 -11.96 -24.58
C ARG A 401 -11.77 -12.26 -24.23
N SER A 402 -12.03 -13.32 -23.50
CA SER A 402 -13.39 -13.67 -23.03
C SER A 402 -13.89 -12.77 -21.88
N GLY A 403 -13.02 -11.90 -21.34
CA GLY A 403 -13.35 -11.03 -20.20
C GLY A 403 -13.27 -11.74 -18.85
N GLU A 404 -12.74 -12.96 -18.82
CA GLU A 404 -12.52 -13.70 -17.58
C GLU A 404 -11.28 -13.15 -16.84
N GLN A 405 -11.42 -12.91 -15.53
CA GLN A 405 -10.34 -12.44 -14.68
C GLN A 405 -9.69 -13.62 -13.93
N ALA A 406 -8.37 -13.75 -14.07
CA ALA A 406 -7.62 -14.80 -13.37
C ALA A 406 -7.38 -14.52 -11.87
N GLY A 407 -7.70 -13.33 -11.37
CA GLY A 407 -7.43 -12.94 -9.99
C GLY A 407 -8.37 -11.88 -9.43
N PRO A 408 -8.16 -11.48 -8.17
CA PRO A 408 -9.04 -10.54 -7.46
C PRO A 408 -8.92 -9.11 -7.98
N PHE A 409 -7.87 -8.80 -8.75
CA PHE A 409 -7.61 -7.46 -9.25
C PHE A 409 -7.88 -7.40 -10.77
N PRO A 410 -8.51 -6.33 -11.27
CA PRO A 410 -8.62 -6.11 -12.71
C PRO A 410 -7.22 -5.86 -13.28
N MET A 411 -6.69 -6.87 -13.97
CA MET A 411 -5.42 -6.78 -14.66
C MET A 411 -5.64 -6.22 -16.07
N PRO A 412 -4.69 -5.43 -16.60
CA PRO A 412 -4.76 -5.06 -18.01
C PRO A 412 -4.75 -6.32 -18.88
N PRO A 413 -5.56 -6.36 -19.94
CA PRO A 413 -5.57 -7.50 -20.85
C PRO A 413 -4.19 -7.68 -21.49
N LEU A 414 -3.82 -8.92 -21.74
CA LEU A 414 -2.63 -9.21 -22.54
C LEU A 414 -2.83 -8.64 -23.95
N PRO A 415 -1.84 -7.89 -24.49
CA PRO A 415 -1.94 -7.31 -25.82
C PRO A 415 -1.95 -8.42 -26.90
N GLU A 416 -2.45 -8.11 -28.09
CA GLU A 416 -2.44 -9.07 -29.20
C GLU A 416 -1.01 -9.49 -29.60
N ASN A 417 -0.06 -8.55 -29.49
CA ASN A 417 1.37 -8.77 -29.72
C ASN A 417 2.12 -9.12 -28.43
N TRP A 418 1.56 -9.96 -27.59
CA TRP A 418 2.12 -10.35 -26.28
C TRP A 418 3.56 -10.92 -26.37
N GLN A 419 3.96 -11.45 -27.52
CA GLN A 419 5.32 -11.93 -27.77
C GLN A 419 6.35 -10.79 -27.65
N ASP A 420 6.05 -9.62 -28.22
CA ASP A 420 6.91 -8.43 -28.08
C ASP A 420 6.96 -7.94 -26.63
N ASP A 421 5.84 -8.02 -25.92
CA ASP A 421 5.74 -7.70 -24.48
C ASP A 421 6.68 -8.59 -23.66
N ILE A 422 6.70 -9.89 -23.93
CA ILE A 422 7.59 -10.85 -23.27
C ILE A 422 9.06 -10.57 -23.61
N GLU A 423 9.40 -10.37 -24.89
CA GLU A 423 10.79 -10.11 -25.28
C GLU A 423 11.32 -8.81 -24.65
N ASN A 424 10.49 -7.78 -24.52
CA ASN A 424 10.85 -6.55 -23.83
C ASN A 424 11.00 -6.78 -22.32
N ALA A 425 10.07 -7.52 -21.71
CA ALA A 425 10.14 -7.87 -20.30
C ALA A 425 11.39 -8.70 -19.96
N LEU A 426 11.79 -9.63 -20.83
CA LEU A 426 13.01 -10.42 -20.67
C LEU A 426 14.28 -9.55 -20.74
N LYS A 427 14.29 -8.49 -21.53
CA LYS A 427 15.42 -7.55 -21.60
C LYS A 427 15.49 -6.64 -20.39
N GLU A 428 14.36 -6.08 -19.99
CA GLU A 428 14.30 -5.09 -18.90
C GLU A 428 14.39 -5.73 -17.50
N TYR A 429 13.87 -6.95 -17.33
CA TYR A 429 13.75 -7.63 -16.03
C TYR A 429 14.45 -8.99 -16.02
N ASN A 430 15.61 -9.06 -16.66
CA ASN A 430 16.35 -10.30 -16.87
C ASN A 430 16.85 -11.00 -15.58
N LEU A 431 16.87 -10.30 -14.44
CA LEU A 431 17.17 -10.92 -13.14
C LEU A 431 15.95 -11.66 -12.55
N ALA A 432 14.75 -11.18 -12.82
CA ALA A 432 13.52 -11.73 -12.30
C ALA A 432 12.76 -12.62 -13.29
N PHE A 433 12.88 -12.34 -14.59
CA PHE A 433 12.15 -13.06 -15.63
C PHE A 433 13.11 -13.80 -16.55
N LYS A 434 12.92 -15.10 -16.66
CA LYS A 434 13.80 -16.02 -17.40
C LYS A 434 13.03 -16.84 -18.42
N LYS A 435 13.72 -17.27 -19.48
CA LYS A 435 13.22 -18.10 -20.57
C LYS A 435 14.26 -19.16 -20.93
N ALA A 436 13.82 -20.37 -21.23
CA ALA A 436 14.64 -21.46 -21.76
C ALA A 436 13.80 -22.44 -22.58
N ASP A 437 14.46 -23.29 -23.37
CA ASP A 437 13.77 -24.28 -24.21
C ASP A 437 13.47 -25.59 -23.46
N THR A 438 14.13 -25.82 -22.32
CA THR A 438 13.89 -26.99 -21.47
C THR A 438 13.77 -26.57 -20.00
N ILE A 439 13.09 -27.40 -19.18
CA ILE A 439 12.98 -27.19 -17.73
C ILE A 439 14.35 -27.24 -17.05
N ALA A 440 15.25 -28.13 -17.50
CA ALA A 440 16.59 -28.22 -16.94
C ALA A 440 17.43 -26.97 -17.20
N GLU A 441 17.37 -26.40 -18.41
CA GLU A 441 18.02 -25.12 -18.74
C GLU A 441 17.41 -23.97 -17.96
N LEU A 442 16.07 -23.96 -17.81
CA LEU A 442 15.37 -22.94 -17.03
C LEU A 442 15.85 -22.98 -15.57
N ALA A 443 16.00 -24.17 -14.99
CA ALA A 443 16.53 -24.31 -13.63
C ALA A 443 17.93 -23.71 -13.49
N VAL A 444 18.83 -23.98 -14.45
CA VAL A 444 20.20 -23.42 -14.46
C VAL A 444 20.18 -21.89 -14.42
N VAL A 445 19.39 -21.25 -15.30
CA VAL A 445 19.34 -19.78 -15.37
C VAL A 445 18.62 -19.13 -14.18
N CYS A 446 17.84 -19.93 -13.43
CA CYS A 446 17.19 -19.50 -12.17
C CYS A 446 18.04 -19.79 -10.93
N GLY A 447 19.18 -20.50 -11.05
CA GLY A 447 19.98 -20.93 -9.90
C GLY A 447 19.33 -22.05 -9.08
N ILE A 448 18.44 -22.84 -9.67
CA ILE A 448 17.75 -23.99 -9.08
C ILE A 448 18.45 -25.28 -9.53
N ASP A 449 18.44 -26.31 -8.69
CA ASP A 449 18.95 -27.63 -9.09
C ASP A 449 18.13 -28.20 -10.27
N PRO A 450 18.74 -28.50 -11.43
CA PRO A 450 18.02 -28.95 -12.61
C PRO A 450 17.27 -30.26 -12.41
N ALA A 451 17.83 -31.19 -11.61
CA ALA A 451 17.19 -32.47 -11.35
C ALA A 451 15.94 -32.29 -10.47
N ALA A 452 16.02 -31.41 -9.45
CA ALA A 452 14.91 -31.11 -8.56
C ALA A 452 13.74 -30.46 -9.30
N LEU A 453 14.01 -29.40 -10.10
CA LEU A 453 12.95 -28.72 -10.85
C LEU A 453 12.32 -29.64 -11.89
N THR A 454 13.13 -30.43 -12.61
CA THR A 454 12.63 -31.39 -13.61
C THR A 454 11.70 -32.41 -12.95
N ALA A 455 12.13 -33.02 -11.83
CA ALA A 455 11.31 -33.98 -11.10
C ALA A 455 9.99 -33.37 -10.61
N THR A 456 10.01 -32.12 -10.13
CA THR A 456 8.82 -31.43 -9.69
C THR A 456 7.84 -31.20 -10.84
N VAL A 457 8.31 -30.74 -12.01
CA VAL A 457 7.45 -30.51 -13.19
C VAL A 457 6.91 -31.83 -13.74
N GLU A 458 7.74 -32.89 -13.80
CA GLU A 458 7.28 -34.23 -14.20
C GLU A 458 6.19 -34.76 -13.26
N ARG A 459 6.40 -34.64 -11.95
CA ARG A 459 5.37 -35.02 -10.95
C ARG A 459 4.08 -34.22 -11.14
N TYR A 460 4.19 -32.91 -11.33
CA TYR A 460 3.03 -32.05 -11.59
C TYR A 460 2.28 -32.46 -12.87
N ASN A 461 3.02 -32.76 -13.95
CA ASN A 461 2.41 -33.22 -15.20
C ASN A 461 1.67 -34.56 -15.04
N GLN A 462 2.19 -35.50 -14.22
CA GLN A 462 1.49 -36.75 -13.87
C GLN A 462 0.18 -36.47 -13.11
N LEU A 463 0.15 -35.48 -12.20
CA LEU A 463 -1.07 -35.08 -11.50
C LEU A 463 -2.09 -34.47 -12.45
N CYS A 464 -1.64 -33.69 -13.43
CA CYS A 464 -2.52 -33.17 -14.50
C CYS A 464 -3.14 -34.30 -15.33
N ASP A 465 -2.34 -35.29 -15.73
CA ASP A 465 -2.81 -36.45 -16.49
C ASP A 465 -3.82 -37.30 -15.68
N ALA A 466 -3.63 -37.39 -14.38
CA ALA A 466 -4.55 -38.05 -13.46
C ALA A 466 -5.83 -37.22 -13.17
N GLY A 467 -5.86 -35.94 -13.55
CA GLY A 467 -6.96 -35.01 -13.27
C GLY A 467 -7.15 -34.69 -11.78
N CYS A 468 -6.15 -34.98 -10.94
CA CYS A 468 -6.23 -34.82 -9.49
C CYS A 468 -4.87 -34.46 -8.88
N ASP A 469 -4.79 -33.31 -8.23
CA ASP A 469 -3.61 -32.91 -7.47
C ASP A 469 -3.69 -33.44 -6.03
N THR A 470 -3.06 -34.59 -5.80
CA THR A 470 -2.98 -35.21 -4.48
C THR A 470 -1.97 -34.54 -3.56
N ASP A 471 -1.13 -33.66 -4.08
CA ASP A 471 -0.03 -33.05 -3.34
C ASP A 471 -0.46 -31.73 -2.68
N PHE A 472 -1.22 -30.88 -3.39
CA PHE A 472 -1.66 -29.56 -2.89
C PHE A 472 -3.15 -29.25 -3.15
N CYS A 473 -3.95 -30.23 -3.56
CA CYS A 473 -5.39 -30.10 -3.76
C CYS A 473 -5.78 -28.99 -4.77
N LYS A 474 -4.96 -28.75 -5.79
CA LYS A 474 -5.31 -27.89 -6.91
C LYS A 474 -6.47 -28.52 -7.68
N THR A 475 -7.51 -27.75 -7.97
CA THR A 475 -8.70 -28.31 -8.63
C THR A 475 -8.48 -28.51 -10.13
N PRO A 476 -9.26 -29.41 -10.76
CA PRO A 476 -9.06 -29.77 -12.17
C PRO A 476 -9.02 -28.61 -13.16
N ASP A 477 -9.80 -27.55 -12.91
CA ASP A 477 -9.84 -26.32 -13.71
C ASP A 477 -8.51 -25.53 -13.72
N GLY A 478 -7.64 -25.75 -12.73
CA GLY A 478 -6.31 -25.16 -12.66
C GLY A 478 -5.17 -26.09 -13.07
N LEU A 479 -5.46 -27.37 -13.36
CA LEU A 479 -4.44 -28.34 -13.75
C LEU A 479 -4.11 -28.18 -15.24
N THR A 480 -2.97 -27.56 -15.53
CA THR A 480 -2.42 -27.38 -16.88
C THR A 480 -1.01 -27.95 -16.94
N PRO A 481 -0.74 -29.01 -17.71
CA PRO A 481 0.60 -29.58 -17.76
C PRO A 481 1.57 -28.65 -18.48
N LEU A 482 2.81 -28.58 -18.00
CA LEU A 482 3.88 -27.79 -18.60
C LEU A 482 4.66 -28.64 -19.59
N ARG A 483 4.39 -28.49 -20.90
CA ARG A 483 4.99 -29.32 -21.98
C ARG A 483 5.36 -28.54 -23.24
N ASN A 484 4.94 -27.29 -23.33
CA ASN A 484 5.04 -26.49 -24.55
C ASN A 484 6.16 -25.47 -24.44
N ALA A 485 7.35 -25.82 -24.92
CA ALA A 485 8.46 -24.85 -24.98
C ALA A 485 8.06 -23.59 -25.78
N PRO A 486 8.63 -22.43 -25.48
CA PRO A 486 9.60 -22.19 -24.41
C PRO A 486 8.96 -22.16 -23.02
N PHE A 487 9.80 -22.45 -22.01
CA PHE A 487 9.43 -22.35 -20.60
C PHE A 487 9.92 -21.05 -20.00
N TYR A 488 9.16 -20.55 -19.02
CA TYR A 488 9.42 -19.27 -18.37
C TYR A 488 9.45 -19.44 -16.85
N ALA A 489 10.22 -18.59 -16.19
CA ALA A 489 10.23 -18.46 -14.74
C ALA A 489 10.16 -16.99 -14.33
N LEU A 490 9.20 -16.66 -13.48
CA LEU A 490 9.10 -15.34 -12.86
C LEU A 490 9.45 -15.45 -11.38
N ARG A 491 10.58 -14.86 -10.98
CA ARG A 491 11.02 -14.80 -9.60
C ARG A 491 10.14 -13.84 -8.81
N CYS A 492 9.50 -14.35 -7.79
CA CYS A 492 8.58 -13.63 -6.94
C CYS A 492 9.08 -13.60 -5.49
N THR A 493 8.74 -12.54 -4.78
CA THR A 493 9.01 -12.40 -3.35
C THR A 493 7.73 -12.02 -2.61
N MET A 494 7.79 -11.97 -1.29
CA MET A 494 6.75 -11.30 -0.53
C MET A 494 6.79 -9.80 -0.77
N ALA A 495 5.62 -9.18 -0.66
CA ALA A 495 5.45 -7.75 -0.52
C ALA A 495 4.56 -7.46 0.68
N THR A 496 4.44 -6.21 1.03
CA THR A 496 3.42 -5.74 1.96
C THR A 496 2.67 -4.57 1.34
N ASP A 497 1.37 -4.52 1.50
CA ASP A 497 0.59 -3.34 1.12
C ASP A 497 0.40 -2.38 2.30
N GLY A 498 0.91 -2.73 3.49
CA GLY A 498 0.93 -1.84 4.63
C GLY A 498 1.53 -2.46 5.89
N ALA A 499 1.99 -1.59 6.76
CA ALA A 499 2.35 -1.90 8.13
C ALA A 499 1.51 -1.00 9.05
N PHE A 500 0.90 -1.59 10.04
CA PHE A 500 -0.17 -1.01 10.83
C PHE A 500 0.13 -1.14 12.31
N GLY A 501 -0.57 -0.33 13.14
CA GLY A 501 -0.38 -0.31 14.57
C GLY A 501 0.30 0.95 15.04
N GLY A 502 0.06 1.30 16.27
CA GLY A 502 0.57 2.53 16.87
C GLY A 502 -0.17 2.87 18.14
N VAL A 503 -0.96 3.92 18.11
CA VAL A 503 -1.64 4.48 19.27
C VAL A 503 -3.08 3.98 19.36
N PRO A 504 -3.51 3.39 20.48
CA PRO A 504 -4.91 3.08 20.72
C PRO A 504 -5.73 4.37 20.86
N VAL A 505 -6.92 4.35 20.26
CA VAL A 505 -7.84 5.49 20.22
C VAL A 505 -9.24 5.10 20.69
N ASN A 506 -10.00 6.06 21.19
CA ASN A 506 -11.43 5.89 21.46
C ASN A 506 -12.28 6.14 20.20
N ALA A 507 -13.61 6.06 20.32
CA ALA A 507 -14.55 6.26 19.21
C ALA A 507 -14.49 7.69 18.58
N ASP A 508 -13.92 8.66 19.26
CA ASP A 508 -13.68 10.02 18.79
C ASP A 508 -12.27 10.23 18.21
N MET A 509 -11.53 9.17 18.01
CA MET A 509 -10.12 9.16 17.56
C MET A 509 -9.15 9.83 18.55
N LYS A 510 -9.54 10.08 19.82
CA LYS A 510 -8.62 10.61 20.83
C LYS A 510 -7.63 9.54 21.29
N ALA A 511 -6.37 9.93 21.41
CA ALA A 511 -5.29 9.07 21.84
C ALA A 511 -5.40 8.70 23.33
N TYR A 512 -5.18 7.43 23.67
CA TYR A 512 -4.94 7.03 25.04
C TYR A 512 -3.52 7.39 25.48
N ALA A 513 -3.39 7.91 26.69
CA ALA A 513 -2.11 8.18 27.33
C ALA A 513 -1.55 6.89 28.01
N GLU A 514 -0.25 6.87 28.29
CA GLU A 514 0.41 5.77 29.00
C GLU A 514 -0.24 5.47 30.38
N ASN A 515 -0.79 6.47 31.05
CA ASN A 515 -1.48 6.32 32.35
C ASN A 515 -2.92 5.79 32.23
N GLY A 516 -3.41 5.48 31.02
CA GLY A 516 -4.75 4.95 30.75
C GLY A 516 -5.84 6.02 30.55
N GLY A 517 -5.54 7.31 30.76
CA GLY A 517 -6.45 8.42 30.41
C GLY A 517 -6.42 8.75 28.93
N LEU A 518 -7.18 9.78 28.52
CA LEU A 518 -7.13 10.32 27.15
C LEU A 518 -6.28 11.61 27.14
N ILE A 519 -5.51 11.80 26.06
CA ILE A 519 -4.88 13.09 25.78
C ILE A 519 -5.91 13.99 25.13
N GLU A 520 -6.22 15.10 25.80
CA GLU A 520 -7.44 15.89 25.54
C GLU A 520 -7.52 16.43 24.11
N ASN A 521 -6.40 16.87 23.53
CA ASN A 521 -6.33 17.53 22.23
C ASN A 521 -5.47 16.79 21.20
N LEU A 522 -5.17 15.51 21.44
CA LEU A 522 -4.44 14.65 20.51
C LEU A 522 -5.36 13.60 19.90
N TYR A 523 -5.46 13.63 18.59
CA TYR A 523 -6.20 12.66 17.78
C TYR A 523 -5.22 11.86 16.93
N VAL A 524 -5.50 10.57 16.73
CA VAL A 524 -4.66 9.71 15.87
C VAL A 524 -5.53 9.00 14.86
N THR A 525 -5.08 8.95 13.61
CA THR A 525 -5.89 8.45 12.51
C THR A 525 -5.06 7.71 11.45
N GLY A 526 -5.74 7.00 10.57
CA GLY A 526 -5.10 6.21 9.52
C GLY A 526 -4.35 4.98 10.05
N ASP A 527 -3.27 4.59 9.37
CA ASP A 527 -2.54 3.35 9.67
C ASP A 527 -1.83 3.37 11.03
N PHE A 528 -1.58 4.55 11.58
CA PHE A 528 -0.95 4.73 12.88
C PHE A 528 -1.92 4.65 14.06
N ALA A 529 -3.23 4.67 13.83
CA ALA A 529 -4.24 4.42 14.87
C ALA A 529 -4.52 2.93 14.98
N SER A 530 -4.42 2.35 16.19
CA SER A 530 -4.82 0.97 16.46
C SER A 530 -6.30 0.86 16.82
N GLY A 531 -6.83 -0.36 16.92
CA GLY A 531 -8.22 -0.63 17.33
C GLY A 531 -9.14 -1.11 16.22
N ARG A 532 -8.67 -1.21 14.96
CA ARG A 532 -9.44 -1.75 13.82
C ARG A 532 -9.04 -3.16 13.37
N PHE A 533 -8.03 -3.72 13.97
CA PHE A 533 -7.47 -5.03 13.63
C PHE A 533 -6.76 -5.63 14.83
N ILE A 534 -6.52 -6.92 14.76
CA ILE A 534 -5.64 -7.62 15.69
C ILE A 534 -4.44 -8.20 14.93
N ASN A 535 -3.33 -8.31 15.63
CA ASN A 535 -2.18 -9.07 15.19
C ASN A 535 -2.35 -10.53 15.62
N GLN A 536 -2.41 -11.44 14.65
CA GLN A 536 -2.50 -12.87 14.92
C GLN A 536 -1.28 -13.57 14.29
N GLY A 537 -0.22 -13.73 15.10
CA GLY A 537 1.01 -14.39 14.66
C GLY A 537 1.74 -13.64 13.53
N GLY A 538 1.75 -12.31 13.57
CA GLY A 538 2.34 -11.46 12.52
C GLY A 538 1.38 -11.11 11.38
N VAL A 539 0.20 -11.74 11.33
CA VAL A 539 -0.80 -11.50 10.28
C VAL A 539 -1.89 -10.58 10.80
N LYS A 540 -2.24 -9.60 9.99
CA LYS A 540 -3.34 -8.67 10.26
C LYS A 540 -4.69 -9.34 9.99
N VAL A 541 -5.53 -9.39 11.01
CA VAL A 541 -6.96 -9.67 10.88
C VAL A 541 -7.71 -8.35 10.99
N GLN A 542 -8.28 -7.88 9.88
CA GLN A 542 -8.90 -6.55 9.82
C GLN A 542 -10.42 -6.60 9.86
N VAL A 543 -11.00 -5.55 10.40
CA VAL A 543 -12.44 -5.33 10.53
C VAL A 543 -12.99 -4.50 9.38
N ILE A 544 -12.25 -3.45 8.99
CA ILE A 544 -12.62 -2.53 7.92
C ILE A 544 -11.43 -2.36 6.98
N ASN A 545 -11.68 -2.13 5.69
CA ASN A 545 -10.59 -1.97 4.74
C ASN A 545 -9.80 -0.69 4.99
N ASP A 546 -8.53 -0.69 4.54
CA ASP A 546 -7.55 0.34 4.92
C ASP A 546 -7.94 1.73 4.46
N LEU A 547 -8.44 1.87 3.22
CA LEU A 547 -8.85 3.16 2.68
C LEU A 547 -10.12 3.68 3.37
N ALA A 548 -11.11 2.81 3.62
CA ALA A 548 -12.31 3.18 4.37
C ALA A 548 -11.98 3.64 5.78
N TRP A 549 -11.08 2.92 6.47
CA TRP A 549 -10.58 3.33 7.78
C TRP A 549 -9.86 4.68 7.72
N ALA A 550 -8.94 4.87 6.77
CA ALA A 550 -8.19 6.12 6.65
C ALA A 550 -9.15 7.32 6.49
N PHE A 551 -10.14 7.19 5.63
CA PHE A 551 -11.10 8.27 5.40
C PHE A 551 -12.08 8.45 6.57
N ALA A 552 -12.66 7.37 7.09
CA ALA A 552 -13.59 7.44 8.23
C ALA A 552 -12.92 7.99 9.49
N SER A 553 -11.73 7.48 9.84
CA SER A 553 -10.99 7.96 11.01
C SER A 553 -10.53 9.41 10.85
N GLY A 554 -10.09 9.80 9.64
CA GLY A 554 -9.76 11.19 9.33
C GLY A 554 -10.98 12.12 9.45
N PHE A 555 -12.13 11.68 8.94
CA PHE A 555 -13.37 12.41 9.01
C PHE A 555 -13.82 12.68 10.47
N ILE A 556 -13.77 11.62 11.31
CA ILE A 556 -14.08 11.74 12.75
C ILE A 556 -13.05 12.66 13.42
N ALA A 557 -11.76 12.42 13.23
CA ALA A 557 -10.69 13.18 13.89
C ALA A 557 -10.75 14.67 13.55
N GLY A 558 -10.99 15.03 12.28
CA GLY A 558 -11.10 16.41 11.84
C GLY A 558 -12.27 17.15 12.49
N GLU A 559 -13.45 16.49 12.53
CA GLU A 559 -14.63 17.03 13.21
C GLU A 559 -14.36 17.23 14.71
N GLN A 560 -13.81 16.24 15.39
CA GLN A 560 -13.56 16.29 16.82
C GLN A 560 -12.46 17.29 17.19
N ALA A 561 -11.40 17.40 16.37
CA ALA A 561 -10.34 18.39 16.57
C ALA A 561 -10.85 19.82 16.48
N ALA A 562 -11.75 20.11 15.54
CA ALA A 562 -12.38 21.43 15.41
C ALA A 562 -13.41 21.71 16.53
N ASN A 563 -14.19 20.71 16.96
CA ASN A 563 -15.16 20.85 18.04
C ASN A 563 -14.48 21.04 19.41
N GLY A 564 -13.33 20.43 19.64
CA GLY A 564 -12.54 20.55 20.87
C GLY A 564 -11.83 21.89 21.07
N LEU A 565 -12.03 22.85 20.18
CA LEU A 565 -11.45 24.22 20.26
C LEU A 565 -12.22 25.18 21.18
N ASN A 566 -13.32 24.75 21.74
CA ASN A 566 -14.18 25.60 22.60
C ASN A 566 -13.58 25.80 23.98
#